data_530876a6332225a05a6b9f44df5a07e1
#
_entry.id   530876a6332225a05a6b9f44df5a07e1
#
_cell.length_a   1.000
_cell.length_b   1.000
_cell.length_c   1.000
_cell.angle_alpha   90.00
_cell.angle_beta   90.00
_cell.angle_gamma   90.00
#
_symmetry.space_group_name_H-M   'P 1'
#
loop_
_entity.id
_entity.type
_entity.pdbx_description
1 polymer ?
#
loop_
_entity_poly.entity_id
_entity_poly.type
_entity_poly.pdbx_seq_one_letter_code
_entity_poly.pdbx_strand_id
1 'polypeptide(L)'
;QQSQASQNLADSVERVRILPDTIKVNGDSLSFRGKSDGRIFQVYYKLQSEEEKEAFQSLTALHDLELEGKLSEPEGQRNFGGFDYQAYLKTQGIYQTLNIKKIQSFQKVGSWDMGENLSSLRRKAVVWIKTHFPDPMRNYMTGLLLGHLDTDFEEMNELYSSLGIIHLFALSGMQVGFFMDGFKKLLLRLGLSQEKLKWLTYPFSLIYAGLTGFSASVIRSLLQKLLAQHGVKGLDNFALTVL
;
A
#
# COMPACT_ATOMS: atom_id res chain seq x y z
N GLN A 1 -39.51 -16.53 4.14
CA GLN A 1 -38.88 -16.20 5.45
C GLN A 1 -37.50 -16.84 5.61
N GLN A 2 -37.23 -18.05 5.10
CA GLN A 2 -35.91 -18.67 5.14
C GLN A 2 -34.88 -17.99 4.21
N SER A 3 -35.33 -17.42 3.09
CA SER A 3 -34.44 -16.69 2.14
C SER A 3 -33.94 -15.35 2.70
N GLN A 4 -34.77 -14.65 3.47
CA GLN A 4 -34.36 -13.39 4.12
C GLN A 4 -33.47 -13.61 5.34
N ALA A 5 -33.63 -14.71 6.08
CA ALA A 5 -32.77 -15.05 7.20
C ALA A 5 -31.36 -15.48 6.73
N SER A 6 -31.27 -16.23 5.62
CA SER A 6 -29.97 -16.59 5.01
C SER A 6 -29.25 -15.40 4.35
N GLN A 7 -29.96 -14.44 3.79
CA GLN A 7 -29.38 -13.17 3.32
C GLN A 7 -28.85 -12.32 4.47
N ASN A 8 -29.56 -12.25 5.60
CA ASN A 8 -29.11 -11.48 6.76
C ASN A 8 -27.88 -12.05 7.48
N LEU A 9 -27.65 -13.39 7.41
CA LEU A 9 -26.43 -14.00 7.93
C LEU A 9 -25.23 -13.85 6.98
N ALA A 10 -25.47 -13.72 5.68
CA ALA A 10 -24.42 -13.51 4.68
C ALA A 10 -23.85 -12.08 4.67
N ASP A 11 -24.57 -11.14 5.28
CA ASP A 11 -24.23 -9.71 5.30
C ASP A 11 -23.44 -9.26 6.55
N SER A 12 -23.12 -10.16 7.48
CA SER A 12 -22.34 -9.84 8.67
C SER A 12 -20.95 -10.48 8.60
N VAL A 13 -19.92 -9.69 8.86
CA VAL A 13 -18.54 -10.16 9.02
C VAL A 13 -18.17 -10.02 10.49
N GLU A 14 -17.78 -11.12 11.11
CA GLU A 14 -17.45 -11.15 12.55
C GLU A 14 -15.96 -10.94 12.81
N ARG A 15 -15.11 -11.36 11.87
CA ARG A 15 -13.65 -11.28 12.02
C ARG A 15 -12.97 -10.78 10.75
N VAL A 16 -12.11 -9.78 10.89
CA VAL A 16 -11.34 -9.20 9.78
C VAL A 16 -9.89 -8.99 10.20
N ARG A 17 -8.98 -9.41 9.34
CA ARG A 17 -7.55 -9.12 9.46
C ARG A 17 -7.21 -7.79 8.81
N ILE A 18 -6.61 -6.87 9.56
CA ILE A 18 -6.17 -5.58 9.04
C ILE A 18 -4.91 -5.75 8.17
N LEU A 19 -4.90 -5.09 7.01
CA LEU A 19 -3.68 -4.87 6.22
C LEU A 19 -3.11 -3.49 6.60
N PRO A 20 -2.04 -3.42 7.42
CA PRO A 20 -1.64 -2.19 8.09
C PRO A 20 -1.18 -1.07 7.15
N ASP A 21 -0.61 -1.40 6.00
CA ASP A 21 -0.15 -0.41 5.00
C ASP A 21 -1.29 0.35 4.31
N THR A 22 -2.52 -0.12 4.47
CA THR A 22 -3.70 0.50 3.87
C THR A 22 -4.48 1.41 4.82
N ILE A 23 -4.04 1.50 6.08
CA ILE A 23 -4.69 2.32 7.10
C ILE A 23 -4.57 3.79 6.73
N LYS A 24 -5.72 4.44 6.62
CA LYS A 24 -5.88 5.88 6.44
C LYS A 24 -6.80 6.42 7.52
N VAL A 25 -6.36 7.45 8.20
CA VAL A 25 -7.14 8.19 9.20
C VAL A 25 -7.34 9.60 8.69
N ASN A 26 -8.58 10.02 8.54
CA ASN A 26 -8.94 11.37 8.12
C ASN A 26 -9.99 11.93 9.10
N GLY A 27 -9.58 12.85 9.97
CA GLY A 27 -10.40 13.29 11.09
C GLY A 27 -10.78 12.11 11.99
N ASP A 28 -12.09 11.87 12.13
CA ASP A 28 -12.65 10.74 12.88
C ASP A 28 -12.95 9.52 11.99
N SER A 29 -12.66 9.59 10.70
CA SER A 29 -12.91 8.51 9.78
C SER A 29 -11.66 7.64 9.61
N LEU A 30 -11.79 6.36 9.90
CA LEU A 30 -10.79 5.33 9.65
C LEU A 30 -11.20 4.51 8.43
N SER A 31 -10.29 4.32 7.50
CA SER A 31 -10.46 3.38 6.41
C SER A 31 -9.22 2.50 6.25
N PHE A 32 -9.43 1.24 5.91
CA PHE A 32 -8.37 0.29 5.64
C PHE A 32 -8.88 -0.88 4.80
N ARG A 33 -7.96 -1.67 4.27
CA ARG A 33 -8.31 -2.96 3.65
C ARG A 33 -8.22 -4.06 4.70
N GLY A 34 -9.29 -4.83 4.79
CA GLY A 34 -9.37 -6.00 5.64
C GLY A 34 -9.50 -7.27 4.84
N LYS A 35 -8.95 -8.36 5.35
CA LYS A 35 -9.05 -9.70 4.77
C LYS A 35 -9.85 -10.61 5.68
N SER A 36 -10.87 -11.28 5.15
CA SER A 36 -11.65 -12.29 5.84
C SER A 36 -11.97 -13.42 4.85
N ASP A 37 -11.75 -14.67 5.23
CA ASP A 37 -12.00 -15.86 4.41
C ASP A 37 -11.46 -15.78 2.97
N GLY A 38 -10.25 -15.23 2.84
CA GLY A 38 -9.59 -15.04 1.55
C GLY A 38 -10.12 -13.90 0.69
N ARG A 39 -11.15 -13.17 1.13
CA ARG A 39 -11.71 -12.02 0.47
C ARG A 39 -11.14 -10.74 1.04
N ILE A 40 -10.99 -9.72 0.20
CA ILE A 40 -10.53 -8.39 0.61
C ILE A 40 -11.72 -7.44 0.56
N PHE A 41 -11.87 -6.67 1.64
CA PHE A 41 -12.92 -5.67 1.81
C PHE A 41 -12.29 -4.29 1.99
N GLN A 42 -12.93 -3.26 1.47
CA GLN A 42 -12.68 -1.89 1.90
C GLN A 42 -13.50 -1.64 3.16
N VAL A 43 -12.83 -1.34 4.26
CA VAL A 43 -13.44 -1.21 5.59
C VAL A 43 -13.50 0.26 5.97
N TYR A 44 -14.62 0.66 6.55
CA TYR A 44 -14.85 1.99 7.11
C TYR A 44 -15.28 1.89 8.56
N TYR A 45 -14.72 2.75 9.39
CA TYR A 45 -15.07 2.85 10.79
C TYR A 45 -15.00 4.30 11.26
N LYS A 46 -15.94 4.72 12.11
CA LYS A 46 -15.89 6.02 12.74
C LYS A 46 -15.26 5.88 14.13
N LEU A 47 -14.08 6.46 14.29
CA LEU A 47 -13.33 6.47 15.54
C LEU A 47 -14.14 7.14 16.64
N GLN A 48 -14.08 6.58 17.85
CA GLN A 48 -14.87 7.01 18.97
C GLN A 48 -14.07 7.88 19.97
N SER A 49 -12.73 7.79 19.94
CA SER A 49 -11.84 8.55 20.81
C SER A 49 -10.52 8.89 20.14
N GLU A 50 -9.80 9.87 20.68
CA GLU A 50 -8.46 10.24 20.21
C GLU A 50 -7.45 9.14 20.53
N GLU A 51 -7.60 8.42 21.63
CA GLU A 51 -6.76 7.27 22.01
C GLU A 51 -6.87 6.14 20.96
N GLU A 52 -8.08 5.87 20.49
CA GLU A 52 -8.32 4.89 19.42
C GLU A 52 -7.67 5.33 18.12
N LYS A 53 -7.72 6.61 17.80
CA LYS A 53 -7.07 7.20 16.62
C LYS A 53 -5.54 7.04 16.68
N GLU A 54 -4.92 7.38 17.80
CA GLU A 54 -3.48 7.18 18.00
C GLU A 54 -3.07 5.71 17.88
N ALA A 55 -3.88 4.80 18.44
CA ALA A 55 -3.66 3.36 18.36
C ALA A 55 -3.63 2.88 16.89
N PHE A 56 -4.59 3.30 16.06
CA PHE A 56 -4.61 2.93 14.63
C PHE A 56 -3.52 3.65 13.82
N GLN A 57 -3.18 4.88 14.15
CA GLN A 57 -2.09 5.60 13.49
C GLN A 57 -0.73 4.95 13.74
N SER A 58 -0.48 4.48 14.95
CA SER A 58 0.77 3.80 15.33
C SER A 58 0.80 2.31 14.97
N LEU A 59 -0.32 1.74 14.53
CA LEU A 59 -0.43 0.33 14.22
C LEU A 59 0.49 -0.07 13.06
N THR A 60 1.39 -1.02 13.34
CA THR A 60 2.35 -1.55 12.33
C THR A 60 2.31 -3.07 12.17
N ALA A 61 1.77 -3.77 13.17
CA ALA A 61 1.65 -5.22 13.14
C ALA A 61 0.29 -5.66 12.59
N LEU A 62 0.21 -6.92 12.17
CA LEU A 62 -1.05 -7.55 11.78
C LEU A 62 -1.94 -7.72 13.00
N HIS A 63 -3.20 -7.37 12.87
CA HIS A 63 -4.22 -7.56 13.90
C HIS A 63 -5.48 -8.14 13.28
N ASP A 64 -6.09 -9.04 14.02
CA ASP A 64 -7.44 -9.50 13.75
C ASP A 64 -8.41 -8.71 14.62
N LEU A 65 -9.45 -8.17 13.99
CA LEU A 65 -10.56 -7.50 14.63
C LEU A 65 -11.74 -8.48 14.71
N GLU A 66 -12.31 -8.62 15.88
CA GLU A 66 -13.68 -9.13 16.03
C GLU A 66 -14.61 -7.92 16.10
N LEU A 67 -15.61 -7.91 15.26
CA LEU A 67 -16.42 -6.71 15.04
C LEU A 67 -17.86 -7.05 14.67
N GLU A 68 -18.71 -6.07 14.86
CA GLU A 68 -20.04 -6.04 14.27
C GLU A 68 -20.05 -5.03 13.13
N GLY A 69 -20.30 -5.51 11.93
CA GLY A 69 -20.31 -4.68 10.73
C GLY A 69 -21.33 -5.14 9.71
N LYS A 70 -21.68 -4.26 8.81
CA LYS A 70 -22.58 -4.54 7.69
C LYS A 70 -21.82 -4.46 6.39
N LEU A 71 -21.92 -5.52 5.59
CA LEU A 71 -21.47 -5.52 4.21
C LEU A 71 -22.41 -4.69 3.34
N SER A 72 -21.84 -3.95 2.42
CA SER A 72 -22.56 -3.20 1.40
C SER A 72 -21.80 -3.23 0.07
N GLU A 73 -22.48 -3.02 -1.02
CA GLU A 73 -21.84 -2.77 -2.29
C GLU A 73 -21.23 -1.36 -2.29
N PRO A 74 -20.02 -1.19 -2.91
CA PRO A 74 -19.46 0.14 -3.09
C PRO A 74 -20.41 1.01 -3.91
N GLU A 75 -20.51 2.29 -3.54
CA GLU A 75 -21.31 3.23 -4.32
C GLU A 75 -20.70 3.40 -5.72
N GLY A 76 -21.57 3.29 -6.73
CA GLY A 76 -21.22 3.59 -8.11
C GLY A 76 -21.09 5.09 -8.37
N GLN A 77 -20.90 5.43 -9.63
CA GLN A 77 -20.80 6.81 -10.07
C GLN A 77 -22.06 7.61 -9.69
N ARG A 78 -21.89 8.67 -8.87
CA ARG A 78 -23.02 9.54 -8.45
C ARG A 78 -23.37 10.62 -9.47
N ASN A 79 -22.38 11.11 -10.23
CA ASN A 79 -22.55 12.18 -11.20
C ASN A 79 -22.06 11.72 -12.58
N PHE A 80 -22.74 12.15 -13.64
CA PHE A 80 -22.32 11.89 -15.01
C PHE A 80 -20.91 12.45 -15.25
N GLY A 81 -19.97 11.58 -15.69
CA GLY A 81 -18.55 11.95 -15.87
C GLY A 81 -17.71 12.02 -14.58
N GLY A 82 -18.30 11.71 -13.39
CA GLY A 82 -17.57 11.63 -12.13
C GLY A 82 -16.74 10.36 -11.99
N PHE A 83 -15.92 10.30 -10.96
CA PHE A 83 -15.11 9.13 -10.64
C PHE A 83 -15.99 7.94 -10.22
N ASP A 84 -15.83 6.80 -10.90
CA ASP A 84 -16.52 5.55 -10.55
C ASP A 84 -15.70 4.77 -9.51
N TYR A 85 -16.06 4.98 -8.24
CA TYR A 85 -15.38 4.34 -7.12
C TYR A 85 -15.59 2.81 -7.09
N GLN A 86 -16.77 2.33 -7.51
CA GLN A 86 -17.05 0.90 -7.59
C GLN A 86 -16.16 0.22 -8.64
N ALA A 87 -16.05 0.80 -9.84
CA ALA A 87 -15.18 0.29 -10.90
C ALA A 87 -13.71 0.29 -10.43
N TYR A 88 -13.27 1.35 -9.77
CA TYR A 88 -11.92 1.43 -9.20
C TYR A 88 -11.65 0.32 -8.18
N LEU A 89 -12.53 0.08 -7.22
CA LEU A 89 -12.37 -0.99 -6.24
C LEU A 89 -12.35 -2.38 -6.89
N LYS A 90 -13.17 -2.60 -7.92
CA LYS A 90 -13.16 -3.85 -8.70
C LYS A 90 -11.80 -4.12 -9.36
N THR A 91 -11.10 -3.09 -9.84
CA THR A 91 -9.72 -3.27 -10.38
C THR A 91 -8.72 -3.71 -9.31
N GLN A 92 -9.03 -3.46 -8.03
CA GLN A 92 -8.23 -3.89 -6.88
C GLN A 92 -8.68 -5.25 -6.31
N GLY A 93 -9.65 -5.92 -6.95
CA GLY A 93 -10.22 -7.17 -6.46
C GLY A 93 -11.16 -7.00 -5.26
N ILE A 94 -11.64 -5.79 -5.00
CA ILE A 94 -12.54 -5.45 -3.90
C ILE A 94 -13.94 -5.25 -4.47
N TYR A 95 -14.86 -6.12 -4.07
CA TYR A 95 -16.23 -6.13 -4.56
C TYR A 95 -17.24 -5.64 -3.53
N GLN A 96 -16.85 -5.60 -2.27
CA GLN A 96 -17.72 -5.23 -1.17
C GLN A 96 -17.00 -4.27 -0.21
N THR A 97 -17.78 -3.44 0.45
CA THR A 97 -17.35 -2.56 1.53
C THR A 97 -17.94 -3.06 2.86
N LEU A 98 -17.18 -2.90 3.92
CA LEU A 98 -17.59 -3.26 5.27
C LEU A 98 -17.66 -2.00 6.14
N ASN A 99 -18.85 -1.68 6.63
CA ASN A 99 -19.04 -0.60 7.58
C ASN A 99 -19.10 -1.15 9.00
N ILE A 100 -18.07 -0.88 9.81
CA ILE A 100 -18.00 -1.33 11.19
C ILE A 100 -18.89 -0.43 12.06
N LYS A 101 -19.73 -1.06 12.89
CA LYS A 101 -20.51 -0.40 13.92
C LYS A 101 -19.80 -0.38 15.26
N LYS A 102 -19.19 -1.52 15.62
CA LYS A 102 -18.50 -1.70 16.90
C LYS A 102 -17.36 -2.71 16.76
N ILE A 103 -16.23 -2.40 17.36
CA ILE A 103 -15.10 -3.32 17.52
C ILE A 103 -15.25 -4.00 18.89
N GLN A 104 -15.21 -5.33 18.92
CA GLN A 104 -15.36 -6.13 20.14
C GLN A 104 -14.01 -6.54 20.69
N SER A 105 -13.09 -6.97 19.83
CA SER A 105 -11.74 -7.35 20.23
C SER A 105 -10.70 -6.95 19.18
N PHE A 106 -9.46 -6.79 19.65
CA PHE A 106 -8.33 -6.35 18.87
C PHE A 106 -7.11 -7.19 19.25
N GLN A 107 -6.74 -8.15 18.43
CA GLN A 107 -5.70 -9.11 18.75
C GLN A 107 -4.55 -9.08 17.76
N LYS A 108 -3.33 -8.94 18.28
CA LYS A 108 -2.12 -9.05 17.45
C LYS A 108 -1.92 -10.49 17.00
N VAL A 109 -1.69 -10.68 15.71
CA VAL A 109 -1.51 -11.99 15.09
C VAL A 109 -0.24 -12.05 14.24
N GLY A 110 0.28 -13.26 14.09
CA GLY A 110 1.32 -13.56 13.09
C GLY A 110 0.69 -14.12 11.81
N SER A 111 1.43 -14.07 10.72
CA SER A 111 1.01 -14.68 9.47
C SER A 111 2.19 -15.34 8.75
N TRP A 112 1.90 -16.42 8.04
CA TRP A 112 2.81 -17.04 7.07
C TRP A 112 2.61 -16.50 5.65
N ASP A 113 1.57 -15.69 5.43
CA ASP A 113 1.31 -15.03 4.15
C ASP A 113 2.34 -13.92 3.90
N MET A 114 3.07 -14.04 2.80
CA MET A 114 4.12 -13.10 2.43
C MET A 114 3.54 -11.70 2.16
N GLY A 115 2.33 -11.60 1.57
CA GLY A 115 1.66 -10.34 1.30
C GLY A 115 1.28 -9.61 2.59
N GLU A 116 0.76 -10.33 3.59
CA GLU A 116 0.42 -9.76 4.90
C GLU A 116 1.67 -9.28 5.66
N ASN A 117 2.76 -10.05 5.62
CA ASN A 117 4.03 -9.64 6.23
C ASN A 117 4.63 -8.42 5.52
N LEU A 118 4.50 -8.35 4.20
CA LEU A 118 4.96 -7.21 3.40
C LEU A 118 4.16 -5.95 3.72
N SER A 119 2.84 -6.06 3.89
CA SER A 119 1.97 -4.97 4.35
C SER A 119 2.46 -4.42 5.71
N SER A 120 2.75 -5.31 6.66
CA SER A 120 3.30 -4.92 7.96
C SER A 120 4.68 -4.24 7.84
N LEU A 121 5.57 -4.76 7.01
CA LEU A 121 6.89 -4.17 6.77
C LEU A 121 6.77 -2.78 6.14
N ARG A 122 5.91 -2.63 5.15
CA ARG A 122 5.64 -1.35 4.48
C ARG A 122 5.10 -0.32 5.47
N ARG A 123 4.15 -0.71 6.32
CA ARG A 123 3.61 0.17 7.36
C ARG A 123 4.67 0.59 8.37
N LYS A 124 5.55 -0.34 8.80
CA LYS A 124 6.68 -0.01 9.67
C LYS A 124 7.59 1.05 9.05
N ALA A 125 7.89 0.93 7.76
CA ALA A 125 8.70 1.92 7.05
C ALA A 125 8.02 3.29 7.00
N VAL A 126 6.69 3.34 6.72
CA VAL A 126 5.92 4.59 6.75
C VAL A 126 5.94 5.23 8.13
N VAL A 127 5.62 4.47 9.18
CA VAL A 127 5.60 4.99 10.56
C VAL A 127 6.99 5.44 10.99
N TRP A 128 8.05 4.69 10.62
CA TRP A 128 9.44 5.06 10.92
C TRP A 128 9.82 6.40 10.28
N ILE A 129 9.46 6.62 9.01
CA ILE A 129 9.70 7.90 8.34
C ILE A 129 8.93 9.02 9.06
N LYS A 130 7.65 8.78 9.38
CA LYS A 130 6.82 9.79 10.06
C LYS A 130 7.34 10.17 11.45
N THR A 131 8.01 9.27 12.14
CA THR A 131 8.56 9.53 13.49
C THR A 131 9.95 10.16 13.49
N HIS A 132 10.76 9.94 12.43
CA HIS A 132 12.15 10.36 12.41
C HIS A 132 12.43 11.60 11.55
N PHE A 133 11.50 11.96 10.66
CA PHE A 133 11.65 13.15 9.82
C PHE A 133 10.80 14.32 10.35
N PRO A 134 11.26 15.58 10.22
CA PRO A 134 10.47 16.76 10.58
C PRO A 134 9.21 16.89 9.70
N ASP A 135 8.15 17.53 10.24
CA ASP A 135 6.84 17.64 9.61
C ASP A 135 6.85 18.03 8.12
N PRO A 136 7.58 19.03 7.67
CA PRO A 136 7.57 19.39 6.26
C PRO A 136 8.09 18.28 5.33
N MET A 137 8.97 17.40 5.85
CA MET A 137 9.64 16.36 5.05
C MET A 137 8.94 15.02 5.09
N ARG A 138 8.09 14.73 6.09
CA ARG A 138 7.46 13.41 6.28
C ARG A 138 6.71 12.93 5.06
N ASN A 139 5.81 13.77 4.56
CA ASN A 139 4.95 13.44 3.43
C ASN A 139 5.76 13.32 2.13
N TYR A 140 6.79 14.15 1.96
CA TYR A 140 7.71 14.01 0.83
C TYR A 140 8.46 12.67 0.87
N MET A 141 9.00 12.30 2.03
CA MET A 141 9.79 11.09 2.16
C MET A 141 8.94 9.83 1.98
N THR A 142 7.73 9.79 2.52
CA THR A 142 6.82 8.65 2.31
C THR A 142 6.40 8.53 0.84
N GLY A 143 6.09 9.64 0.17
CA GLY A 143 5.77 9.65 -1.25
C GLY A 143 6.96 9.23 -2.13
N LEU A 144 8.12 9.87 -1.95
CA LEU A 144 9.31 9.62 -2.75
C LEU A 144 9.91 8.23 -2.57
N LEU A 145 9.97 7.72 -1.32
CA LEU A 145 10.62 6.44 -1.02
C LEU A 145 9.71 5.24 -1.20
N LEU A 146 8.44 5.37 -0.82
CA LEU A 146 7.51 4.26 -0.74
C LEU A 146 6.32 4.38 -1.69
N GLY A 147 6.15 5.52 -2.35
CA GLY A 147 4.96 5.81 -3.15
C GLY A 147 3.68 5.88 -2.31
N HIS A 148 3.81 6.11 -1.02
CA HIS A 148 2.69 6.23 -0.10
C HIS A 148 2.33 7.70 0.06
N LEU A 149 1.18 8.08 -0.52
CA LEU A 149 0.61 9.42 -0.39
C LEU A 149 -0.46 9.37 0.69
N ASP A 150 -0.30 10.18 1.71
CA ASP A 150 -1.25 10.31 2.81
C ASP A 150 -2.35 11.33 2.48
N THR A 151 -3.42 11.38 3.28
CA THR A 151 -4.50 12.35 3.15
C THR A 151 -4.01 13.79 3.22
N ASP A 152 -3.01 14.07 4.06
CA ASP A 152 -2.39 15.41 4.17
C ASP A 152 -1.71 15.83 2.86
N PHE A 153 -1.36 14.88 2.00
CA PHE A 153 -0.81 15.16 0.68
C PHE A 153 -1.89 15.62 -0.30
N GLU A 154 -3.16 15.28 -0.07
CA GLU A 154 -4.26 15.72 -0.94
C GLU A 154 -4.42 17.24 -0.93
N GLU A 155 -4.23 17.90 0.23
CA GLU A 155 -4.23 19.36 0.34
C GLU A 155 -3.06 20.01 -0.42
N MET A 156 -1.90 19.36 -0.42
CA MET A 156 -0.72 19.83 -1.14
C MET A 156 -0.75 19.47 -2.64
N ASN A 157 -1.58 18.49 -3.02
CA ASN A 157 -1.67 17.99 -4.38
C ASN A 157 -2.09 19.08 -5.38
N GLU A 158 -3.03 19.95 -5.02
CA GLU A 158 -3.46 21.07 -5.86
C GLU A 158 -2.30 22.04 -6.12
N LEU A 159 -1.52 22.35 -5.09
CA LEU A 159 -0.35 23.21 -5.20
C LEU A 159 0.73 22.60 -6.10
N TYR A 160 1.06 21.32 -5.89
CA TYR A 160 2.08 20.64 -6.71
C TYR A 160 1.61 20.40 -8.14
N SER A 161 0.31 20.17 -8.33
CA SER A 161 -0.28 20.07 -9.66
C SER A 161 -0.20 21.39 -10.41
N SER A 162 -0.50 22.50 -9.75
CA SER A 162 -0.40 23.85 -10.34
C SER A 162 1.03 24.23 -10.70
N LEU A 163 2.02 23.76 -9.93
CA LEU A 163 3.45 23.92 -10.18
C LEU A 163 4.01 22.93 -11.21
N GLY A 164 3.21 21.96 -11.68
CA GLY A 164 3.62 20.93 -12.62
C GLY A 164 4.61 19.90 -12.08
N ILE A 165 4.82 19.83 -10.75
CA ILE A 165 5.82 18.96 -10.11
C ILE A 165 5.19 17.70 -9.47
N ILE A 166 3.88 17.53 -9.58
CA ILE A 166 3.18 16.35 -9.03
C ILE A 166 3.75 15.01 -9.50
N HIS A 167 4.31 14.97 -10.72
CA HIS A 167 4.93 13.78 -11.28
C HIS A 167 6.17 13.29 -10.52
N LEU A 168 6.80 14.14 -9.69
CA LEU A 168 7.94 13.74 -8.85
C LEU A 168 7.52 12.78 -7.73
N PHE A 169 6.25 12.80 -7.33
CA PHE A 169 5.71 11.93 -6.28
C PHE A 169 5.18 10.60 -6.82
N ALA A 170 4.97 10.50 -8.13
CA ALA A 170 4.79 9.20 -8.76
C ALA A 170 6.14 8.49 -8.80
N LEU A 171 6.22 7.28 -8.20
CA LEU A 171 7.45 6.47 -8.24
C LEU A 171 7.90 6.29 -9.69
N SER A 172 8.97 6.98 -10.05
CA SER A 172 9.50 7.00 -11.41
C SER A 172 10.61 5.95 -11.60
N GLY A 173 10.81 5.51 -12.84
CA GLY A 173 11.92 4.63 -13.17
C GLY A 173 13.30 5.21 -12.83
N MET A 174 13.43 6.52 -12.86
CA MET A 174 14.65 7.22 -12.49
C MET A 174 14.95 7.08 -11.00
N GLN A 175 13.95 7.21 -10.13
CA GLN A 175 14.10 7.02 -8.68
C GLN A 175 14.50 5.58 -8.35
N VAL A 176 13.84 4.59 -8.96
CA VAL A 176 14.23 3.17 -8.84
C VAL A 176 15.69 2.99 -9.26
N GLY A 177 16.08 3.63 -10.37
CA GLY A 177 17.45 3.65 -10.84
C GLY A 177 18.43 4.15 -9.79
N PHE A 178 18.14 5.31 -9.22
CA PHE A 178 18.97 5.94 -8.22
C PHE A 178 19.17 5.05 -6.97
N PHE A 179 18.10 4.45 -6.44
CA PHE A 179 18.19 3.55 -5.29
C PHE A 179 18.96 2.27 -5.59
N MET A 180 18.73 1.66 -6.74
CA MET A 180 19.45 0.46 -7.16
C MET A 180 20.94 0.73 -7.35
N ASP A 181 21.29 1.85 -7.98
CA ASP A 181 22.69 2.20 -8.22
C ASP A 181 23.39 2.64 -6.92
N GLY A 182 22.69 3.34 -6.04
CA GLY A 182 23.16 3.68 -4.70
C GLY A 182 23.44 2.44 -3.87
N PHE A 183 22.53 1.46 -3.87
CA PHE A 183 22.70 0.18 -3.19
C PHE A 183 23.92 -0.59 -3.72
N LYS A 184 24.06 -0.68 -5.06
CA LYS A 184 25.24 -1.31 -5.67
C LYS A 184 26.54 -0.63 -5.28
N LYS A 185 26.59 0.72 -5.31
CA LYS A 185 27.77 1.50 -4.90
C LYS A 185 28.13 1.25 -3.43
N LEU A 186 27.11 1.17 -2.56
CA LEU A 186 27.32 0.87 -1.14
C LEU A 186 27.95 -0.50 -0.96
N LEU A 187 27.42 -1.53 -1.61
CA LEU A 187 27.95 -2.90 -1.53
C LEU A 187 29.38 -3.01 -2.08
N LEU A 188 29.69 -2.29 -3.16
CA LEU A 188 31.06 -2.22 -3.70
C LEU A 188 32.03 -1.56 -2.72
N ARG A 189 31.60 -0.49 -2.01
CA ARG A 189 32.40 0.15 -0.96
C ARG A 189 32.68 -0.77 0.23
N LEU A 190 31.76 -1.71 0.50
CA LEU A 190 31.92 -2.74 1.53
C LEU A 190 32.82 -3.92 1.05
N GLY A 191 33.43 -3.82 -0.13
CA GLY A 191 34.37 -4.81 -0.64
C GLY A 191 33.73 -6.06 -1.27
N LEU A 192 32.44 -6.02 -1.61
CA LEU A 192 31.79 -7.15 -2.27
C LEU A 192 32.23 -7.27 -3.72
N SER A 193 32.47 -8.51 -4.17
CA SER A 193 32.77 -8.80 -5.57
C SER A 193 31.56 -8.61 -6.49
N GLN A 194 31.80 -8.33 -7.76
CA GLN A 194 30.76 -8.13 -8.78
C GLN A 194 29.79 -9.32 -8.90
N GLU A 195 30.26 -10.53 -8.66
CA GLU A 195 29.40 -11.73 -8.71
C GLU A 195 28.44 -11.78 -7.52
N LYS A 196 28.94 -11.52 -6.31
CA LYS A 196 28.10 -11.45 -5.10
C LYS A 196 27.08 -10.30 -5.18
N LEU A 197 27.47 -9.21 -5.83
CA LEU A 197 26.61 -8.06 -6.07
C LEU A 197 25.35 -8.43 -6.84
N LYS A 198 25.47 -9.25 -7.90
CA LYS A 198 24.31 -9.71 -8.67
C LYS A 198 23.32 -10.46 -7.78
N TRP A 199 23.81 -11.41 -6.99
CA TRP A 199 22.96 -12.21 -6.09
C TRP A 199 22.23 -11.37 -5.03
N LEU A 200 22.87 -10.33 -4.50
CA LEU A 200 22.22 -9.43 -3.53
C LEU A 200 21.23 -8.44 -4.19
N THR A 201 21.45 -8.11 -5.45
CA THR A 201 20.56 -7.18 -6.18
C THR A 201 19.16 -7.75 -6.38
N TYR A 202 19.01 -9.07 -6.59
CA TYR A 202 17.71 -9.70 -6.80
C TYR A 202 16.78 -9.59 -5.57
N PRO A 203 17.18 -10.06 -4.38
CA PRO A 203 16.33 -9.95 -3.20
C PRO A 203 16.07 -8.47 -2.83
N PHE A 204 17.04 -7.59 -3.01
CA PHE A 204 16.84 -6.16 -2.80
C PHE A 204 15.77 -5.59 -3.75
N SER A 205 15.80 -5.97 -5.03
CA SER A 205 14.80 -5.55 -6.02
C SER A 205 13.40 -6.01 -5.63
N LEU A 206 13.28 -7.26 -5.17
CA LEU A 206 12.00 -7.83 -4.76
C LEU A 206 11.45 -7.14 -3.51
N ILE A 207 12.30 -6.91 -2.51
CA ILE A 207 11.93 -6.19 -1.28
C ILE A 207 11.51 -4.76 -1.63
N TYR A 208 12.27 -4.07 -2.48
CA TYR A 208 11.93 -2.71 -2.88
C TYR A 208 10.62 -2.63 -3.67
N ALA A 209 10.39 -3.55 -4.63
CA ALA A 209 9.11 -3.66 -5.33
C ALA A 209 7.94 -3.88 -4.34
N GLY A 210 8.15 -4.71 -3.34
CA GLY A 210 7.17 -4.95 -2.29
C GLY A 210 6.90 -3.70 -1.44
N LEU A 211 7.94 -3.01 -0.99
CA LEU A 211 7.79 -1.77 -0.21
C LEU A 211 7.05 -0.67 -0.97
N THR A 212 7.18 -0.64 -2.29
CA THR A 212 6.48 0.31 -3.17
C THR A 212 5.11 -0.17 -3.67
N GLY A 213 4.64 -1.33 -3.16
CA GLY A 213 3.33 -1.89 -3.49
C GLY A 213 3.24 -2.45 -4.91
N PHE A 214 4.34 -2.94 -5.47
CA PHE A 214 4.40 -3.53 -6.81
C PHE A 214 3.86 -2.61 -7.92
N SER A 215 4.10 -1.29 -7.80
CA SER A 215 3.64 -0.37 -8.85
C SER A 215 4.24 -0.73 -10.22
N ALA A 216 3.44 -0.60 -11.29
CA ALA A 216 3.83 -1.01 -12.64
C ALA A 216 5.12 -0.31 -13.12
N SER A 217 5.31 0.96 -12.76
CA SER A 217 6.52 1.73 -13.08
C SER A 217 7.77 1.17 -12.41
N VAL A 218 7.65 0.76 -11.14
CA VAL A 218 8.76 0.15 -10.38
C VAL A 218 9.10 -1.22 -10.94
N ILE A 219 8.10 -2.08 -11.15
CA ILE A 219 8.31 -3.43 -11.72
C ILE A 219 9.01 -3.33 -13.06
N ARG A 220 8.52 -2.48 -13.97
CA ARG A 220 9.14 -2.28 -15.29
C ARG A 220 10.60 -1.82 -15.17
N SER A 221 10.89 -0.85 -14.32
CA SER A 221 12.24 -0.34 -14.14
C SER A 221 13.20 -1.34 -13.52
N LEU A 222 12.73 -2.15 -12.58
CA LEU A 222 13.50 -3.24 -11.99
C LEU A 222 13.80 -4.33 -13.03
N LEU A 223 12.80 -4.74 -13.81
CA LEU A 223 12.97 -5.71 -14.89
C LEU A 223 13.99 -5.22 -15.91
N GLN A 224 13.91 -3.96 -16.35
CA GLN A 224 14.88 -3.37 -17.27
C GLN A 224 16.30 -3.43 -16.72
N LYS A 225 16.48 -3.09 -15.43
CA LYS A 225 17.82 -3.14 -14.81
C LYS A 225 18.33 -4.57 -14.62
N LEU A 226 17.47 -5.51 -14.30
CA LEU A 226 17.84 -6.93 -14.17
C LEU A 226 18.21 -7.53 -15.54
N LEU A 227 17.46 -7.24 -16.60
CA LEU A 227 17.77 -7.67 -17.96
C LEU A 227 19.09 -7.07 -18.46
N ALA A 228 19.34 -5.80 -18.19
CA ALA A 228 20.61 -5.14 -18.51
C ALA A 228 21.81 -5.80 -17.82
N GLN A 229 21.64 -6.32 -16.60
CA GLN A 229 22.71 -7.08 -15.91
C GLN A 229 23.06 -8.40 -16.61
N HIS A 230 22.14 -8.96 -17.41
CA HIS A 230 22.34 -10.18 -18.19
C HIS A 230 22.78 -9.89 -19.63
N GLY A 231 23.13 -8.64 -19.94
CA GLY A 231 23.65 -8.25 -21.24
C GLY A 231 22.59 -8.03 -22.33
N VAL A 232 21.30 -7.94 -21.94
CA VAL A 232 20.24 -7.61 -22.90
C VAL A 232 20.42 -6.16 -23.34
N LYS A 233 20.49 -5.93 -24.67
CA LYS A 233 20.68 -4.59 -25.24
C LYS A 233 19.47 -3.70 -24.95
N GLY A 234 19.68 -2.39 -24.88
CA GLY A 234 18.68 -1.43 -24.43
C GLY A 234 17.36 -1.44 -25.25
N LEU A 235 17.42 -1.63 -26.58
CA LEU A 235 16.22 -1.73 -27.42
C LEU A 235 15.43 -3.02 -27.15
N ASP A 236 16.11 -4.17 -27.06
CA ASP A 236 15.47 -5.45 -26.76
C ASP A 236 14.88 -5.45 -25.35
N ASN A 237 15.61 -4.84 -24.41
CA ASN A 237 15.18 -4.67 -23.04
C ASN A 237 13.89 -3.82 -22.94
N PHE A 238 13.81 -2.73 -23.68
CA PHE A 238 12.62 -1.88 -23.74
C PHE A 238 11.43 -2.64 -24.35
N ALA A 239 11.62 -3.33 -25.45
CA ALA A 239 10.56 -4.13 -26.09
C ALA A 239 9.99 -5.19 -25.16
N LEU A 240 10.84 -5.93 -24.42
CA LEU A 240 10.42 -6.96 -23.47
C LEU A 240 9.68 -6.42 -22.24
N THR A 241 9.77 -5.13 -21.93
CA THR A 241 9.13 -4.52 -20.74
C THR A 241 7.89 -3.70 -21.07
N VAL A 242 7.57 -3.53 -22.37
CA VAL A 242 6.37 -2.81 -22.84
C VAL A 242 5.25 -3.77 -23.27
N LEU A 243 5.60 -5.02 -23.61
CA LEU A 243 4.66 -6.11 -23.87
C LEU A 243 4.07 -6.65 -22.55
#